data_627e5af86be1cf2fb4110298133285c3
#
_entry.id   627e5af86be1cf2fb4110298133285c3
#
_cell.length_a   1.000
_cell.length_b   1.000
_cell.length_c   1.000
_cell.angle_alpha   90.00
_cell.angle_beta   90.00
_cell.angle_gamma   90.00
#
_symmetry.space_group_name_H-M   'P 1'
#
loop_
_entity.id
_entity.type
_entity.pdbx_description
1 polymer ?
#
loop_
_entity_poly.entity_id
_entity_poly.type
_entity_poly.pdbx_seq_one_letter_code
_entity_poly.pdbx_strand_id
1 'polypeptide(L)'
;MISILAGRKKGARLTPCDSPSVRPTSQRTREALFNILTGGRLNCVLEGSFVVDLFAGSGALGVEALSRGAGKAVFIEKDPSAVRVIRRNCEILDFAEDTNILTTDACQITSWRFDIADIIFCDAPYDSGLSLPALDALNKAGGIGLDTIIAVETRRKEPELSGGDFTLLDSRHYGIARLSFYKLS
;
A
#
# COMPACT_ATOMS: atom_id res chain seq x y z
N MET A 1 0.62 0.28 -19.11
CA MET A 1 -0.09 -0.98 -18.78
C MET A 1 0.50 -1.52 -17.49
N ILE A 2 -0.32 -1.85 -16.49
CA ILE A 2 0.11 -2.38 -15.19
C ILE A 2 -0.06 -3.89 -15.22
N SER A 3 0.98 -4.64 -14.80
CA SER A 3 0.92 -6.10 -14.68
C SER A 3 1.41 -6.55 -13.31
N ILE A 4 0.97 -7.72 -12.88
CA ILE A 4 1.44 -8.42 -11.68
C ILE A 4 2.84 -8.97 -11.95
N LEU A 5 3.78 -8.71 -11.04
CA LEU A 5 5.21 -8.99 -11.22
C LEU A 5 5.61 -10.38 -10.74
N ALA A 6 4.95 -10.87 -9.69
CA ALA A 6 5.29 -12.16 -9.09
C ALA A 6 4.09 -12.86 -8.46
N GLY A 7 4.30 -14.08 -7.95
CA GLY A 7 3.30 -14.86 -7.26
C GLY A 7 2.34 -15.61 -8.17
N ARG A 8 1.20 -16.04 -7.60
CA ARG A 8 0.20 -16.94 -8.24
C ARG A 8 -0.48 -16.34 -9.47
N LYS A 9 -0.48 -15.01 -9.64
CA LYS A 9 -1.07 -14.30 -10.79
C LYS A 9 -0.03 -13.54 -11.63
N LYS A 10 1.25 -13.94 -11.57
CA LYS A 10 2.34 -13.31 -12.34
C LYS A 10 1.98 -13.17 -13.82
N GLY A 11 2.20 -11.96 -14.37
CA GLY A 11 1.95 -11.62 -15.77
C GLY A 11 0.50 -11.19 -16.06
N ALA A 12 -0.43 -11.37 -15.12
CA ALA A 12 -1.80 -10.89 -15.27
C ALA A 12 -1.83 -9.37 -15.39
N ARG A 13 -2.74 -8.86 -16.24
CA ARG A 13 -2.88 -7.42 -16.50
C ARG A 13 -3.95 -6.83 -15.61
N LEU A 14 -3.65 -5.69 -15.01
CA LEU A 14 -4.62 -4.90 -14.25
C LEU A 14 -5.29 -3.88 -15.16
N THR A 15 -6.58 -3.66 -14.95
CA THR A 15 -7.29 -2.51 -15.49
C THR A 15 -6.69 -1.24 -14.87
N PRO A 16 -6.22 -0.29 -15.68
CA PRO A 16 -5.72 0.97 -15.16
C PRO A 16 -6.85 1.82 -14.58
N CYS A 17 -6.51 2.73 -13.67
CA CYS A 17 -7.40 3.79 -13.26
C CYS A 17 -7.13 5.01 -14.14
N ASP A 18 -8.15 5.50 -14.84
CA ASP A 18 -8.05 6.66 -15.72
C ASP A 18 -8.21 8.01 -14.98
N SER A 19 -8.21 7.97 -13.62
CA SER A 19 -8.32 9.19 -12.82
C SER A 19 -7.04 10.03 -12.93
N PRO A 20 -7.13 11.33 -13.24
CA PRO A 20 -5.97 12.24 -13.32
C PRO A 20 -5.17 12.31 -12.00
N SER A 21 -5.81 12.00 -10.88
CA SER A 21 -5.20 12.00 -9.55
C SER A 21 -4.40 10.74 -9.24
N VAL A 22 -4.58 9.67 -10.03
CA VAL A 22 -3.89 8.39 -9.81
C VAL A 22 -2.69 8.29 -10.74
N ARG A 23 -1.50 8.43 -10.19
CA ARG A 23 -0.26 8.11 -10.89
C ARG A 23 0.10 6.65 -10.62
N PRO A 24 0.29 5.82 -11.65
CA PRO A 24 0.76 4.45 -11.43
C PRO A 24 2.17 4.46 -10.85
N THR A 25 2.36 3.83 -9.69
CA THR A 25 3.70 3.47 -9.20
C THR A 25 4.43 2.71 -10.29
N SER A 26 5.66 3.12 -10.61
CA SER A 26 6.40 2.48 -11.70
C SER A 26 6.59 0.99 -11.41
N GLN A 27 6.59 0.15 -12.45
CA GLN A 27 6.86 -1.28 -12.31
C GLN A 27 8.17 -1.54 -11.55
N ARG A 28 9.22 -0.76 -11.86
CA ARG A 28 10.54 -0.85 -11.21
C ARG A 28 10.46 -0.50 -9.72
N THR A 29 9.72 0.54 -9.36
CA THR A 29 9.56 0.95 -7.95
C THR A 29 8.80 -0.12 -7.18
N ARG A 30 7.70 -0.65 -7.75
CA ARG A 30 6.90 -1.72 -7.14
C ARG A 30 7.73 -3.00 -6.95
N GLU A 31 8.50 -3.42 -7.94
CA GLU A 31 9.41 -4.56 -7.82
C GLU A 31 10.44 -4.35 -6.71
N ALA A 32 11.06 -3.18 -6.64
CA ALA A 32 12.02 -2.82 -5.61
C ALA A 32 11.39 -2.84 -4.21
N LEU A 33 10.18 -2.31 -4.06
CA LEU A 33 9.42 -2.31 -2.80
C LEU A 33 9.25 -3.74 -2.27
N PHE A 34 8.73 -4.65 -3.09
CA PHE A 34 8.52 -6.03 -2.66
C PHE A 34 9.84 -6.78 -2.43
N ASN A 35 10.90 -6.51 -3.20
CA ASN A 35 12.21 -7.11 -2.99
C ASN A 35 12.84 -6.66 -1.65
N ILE A 36 12.62 -5.42 -1.22
CA ILE A 36 13.08 -4.94 0.09
C ILE A 36 12.28 -5.60 1.21
N LEU A 37 10.94 -5.64 1.10
CA LEU A 37 10.09 -6.27 2.09
C LEU A 37 10.46 -7.73 2.33
N THR A 38 10.66 -8.51 1.25
CA THR A 38 10.94 -9.95 1.36
C THR A 38 12.42 -10.30 1.43
N GLY A 39 13.32 -9.32 1.33
CA GLY A 39 14.78 -9.50 1.32
C GLY A 39 15.43 -9.82 2.67
N GLY A 40 14.64 -10.10 3.70
CA GLY A 40 15.11 -10.55 5.02
C GLY A 40 15.60 -9.45 5.97
N ARG A 41 15.88 -8.22 5.49
CA ARG A 41 16.36 -7.12 6.34
C ARG A 41 15.27 -6.55 7.26
N LEU A 42 14.02 -6.55 6.80
CA LEU A 42 12.87 -6.06 7.54
C LEU A 42 12.13 -7.16 8.30
N ASN A 43 12.59 -8.42 8.19
CA ASN A 43 11.92 -9.62 8.76
C ASN A 43 10.43 -9.70 8.38
N CYS A 44 10.06 -9.17 7.21
CA CYS A 44 8.69 -9.12 6.76
C CYS A 44 8.28 -10.44 6.10
N VAL A 45 7.24 -11.08 6.62
CA VAL A 45 6.64 -12.29 6.05
C VAL A 45 5.39 -11.88 5.27
N LEU A 46 5.42 -12.06 3.95
CA LEU A 46 4.30 -11.72 3.09
C LEU A 46 3.25 -12.83 3.04
N GLU A 47 3.67 -14.09 3.15
CA GLU A 47 2.77 -15.25 3.13
C GLU A 47 1.81 -15.22 4.31
N GLY A 48 0.51 -15.27 4.00
CA GLY A 48 -0.56 -15.21 4.99
C GLY A 48 -0.78 -13.83 5.64
N SER A 49 0.03 -12.81 5.31
CA SER A 49 -0.05 -11.48 5.93
C SER A 49 -1.36 -10.75 5.63
N PHE A 50 -1.75 -9.87 6.55
CA PHE A 50 -2.83 -8.93 6.37
C PHE A 50 -2.26 -7.56 5.93
N VAL A 51 -2.63 -7.11 4.73
CA VAL A 51 -2.09 -5.88 4.15
C VAL A 51 -3.15 -4.78 4.03
N VAL A 52 -2.71 -3.53 4.16
CA VAL A 52 -3.53 -2.34 3.97
C VAL A 52 -2.89 -1.44 2.92
N ASP A 53 -3.67 -1.03 1.91
CA ASP A 53 -3.27 -0.11 0.85
C ASP A 53 -4.02 1.21 1.03
N LEU A 54 -3.34 2.24 1.59
CA LEU A 54 -3.97 3.48 2.08
C LEU A 54 -4.40 4.45 0.96
N PHE A 55 -3.79 4.38 -0.19
CA PHE A 55 -4.10 5.22 -1.35
C PHE A 55 -4.14 4.32 -2.58
N ALA A 56 -5.11 3.41 -2.60
CA ALA A 56 -5.05 2.21 -3.41
C ALA A 56 -5.09 2.44 -4.93
N GLY A 57 -5.72 3.53 -5.40
CA GLY A 57 -5.78 3.84 -6.83
C GLY A 57 -6.34 2.69 -7.67
N SER A 58 -5.50 2.02 -8.46
CA SER A 58 -5.88 0.81 -9.21
C SER A 58 -5.82 -0.48 -8.39
N GLY A 59 -5.36 -0.43 -7.14
CA GLY A 59 -5.13 -1.57 -6.27
C GLY A 59 -3.82 -2.33 -6.55
N ALA A 60 -2.90 -1.75 -7.30
CA ALA A 60 -1.73 -2.46 -7.82
C ALA A 60 -0.82 -3.02 -6.72
N LEU A 61 -0.65 -2.31 -5.58
CA LEU A 61 0.20 -2.76 -4.47
C LEU A 61 -0.49 -3.89 -3.67
N GLY A 62 -1.73 -3.69 -3.27
CA GLY A 62 -2.48 -4.71 -2.52
C GLY A 62 -2.71 -5.99 -3.34
N VAL A 63 -3.04 -5.87 -4.63
CA VAL A 63 -3.22 -7.03 -5.53
C VAL A 63 -1.88 -7.76 -5.78
N GLU A 64 -0.77 -7.03 -5.91
CA GLU A 64 0.57 -7.64 -6.00
C GLU A 64 0.90 -8.42 -4.72
N ALA A 65 0.57 -7.86 -3.53
CA ALA A 65 0.76 -8.54 -2.25
C ALA A 65 -0.06 -9.84 -2.18
N LEU A 66 -1.35 -9.80 -2.54
CA LEU A 66 -2.20 -10.99 -2.61
C LEU A 66 -1.65 -12.04 -3.58
N SER A 67 -1.14 -11.61 -4.75
CA SER A 67 -0.50 -12.52 -5.71
C SER A 67 0.73 -13.21 -5.13
N ARG A 68 1.46 -12.54 -4.25
CA ARG A 68 2.68 -13.03 -3.60
C ARG A 68 2.43 -13.83 -2.33
N GLY A 69 1.17 -14.05 -1.95
CA GLY A 69 0.80 -14.90 -0.83
C GLY A 69 0.19 -14.19 0.37
N ALA A 70 -0.01 -12.86 0.35
CA ALA A 70 -0.77 -12.21 1.40
C ALA A 70 -2.15 -12.86 1.55
N GLY A 71 -2.60 -13.04 2.78
CA GLY A 71 -3.86 -13.72 3.10
C GLY A 71 -5.08 -12.84 2.89
N LYS A 72 -4.95 -11.54 3.19
CA LYS A 72 -6.04 -10.56 3.07
C LYS A 72 -5.50 -9.18 2.73
N ALA A 73 -6.33 -8.37 2.05
CA ALA A 73 -6.04 -6.98 1.76
C ALA A 73 -7.24 -6.06 2.04
N VAL A 74 -6.98 -4.91 2.67
CA VAL A 74 -7.92 -3.80 2.73
C VAL A 74 -7.40 -2.67 1.86
N PHE A 75 -8.23 -2.24 0.91
CA PHE A 75 -7.97 -1.10 0.05
C PHE A 75 -8.74 0.11 0.55
N ILE A 76 -8.06 1.23 0.71
CA ILE A 76 -8.66 2.50 1.09
C ILE A 76 -8.51 3.46 -0.08
N GLU A 77 -9.62 3.87 -0.64
CA GLU A 77 -9.67 4.74 -1.81
C GLU A 77 -10.91 5.63 -1.75
N LYS A 78 -10.73 6.93 -1.96
CA LYS A 78 -11.85 7.89 -1.89
C LYS A 78 -12.58 8.09 -3.21
N ASP A 79 -11.91 7.84 -4.34
CA ASP A 79 -12.50 7.99 -5.67
C ASP A 79 -13.36 6.77 -6.02
N PRO A 80 -14.70 6.92 -6.15
CA PRO A 80 -15.58 5.81 -6.51
C PRO A 80 -15.24 5.16 -7.86
N SER A 81 -14.60 5.88 -8.78
CA SER A 81 -14.17 5.32 -10.07
C SER A 81 -13.00 4.37 -9.89
N ALA A 82 -12.02 4.73 -9.06
CA ALA A 82 -10.89 3.87 -8.69
C ALA A 82 -11.36 2.66 -7.88
N VAL A 83 -12.30 2.83 -6.95
CA VAL A 83 -12.92 1.72 -6.20
C VAL A 83 -13.54 0.67 -7.15
N ARG A 84 -14.22 1.10 -8.21
CA ARG A 84 -14.75 0.15 -9.23
C ARG A 84 -13.63 -0.60 -9.95
N VAL A 85 -12.50 0.07 -10.22
CA VAL A 85 -11.33 -0.56 -10.84
C VAL A 85 -10.71 -1.58 -9.91
N ILE A 86 -10.51 -1.26 -8.63
CA ILE A 86 -9.98 -2.21 -7.62
C ILE A 86 -10.86 -3.45 -7.56
N ARG A 87 -12.18 -3.27 -7.42
CA ARG A 87 -13.14 -4.39 -7.36
C ARG A 87 -13.02 -5.30 -8.58
N ARG A 88 -13.04 -4.71 -9.78
CA ARG A 88 -12.88 -5.44 -11.03
C ARG A 88 -11.56 -6.20 -11.11
N ASN A 89 -10.45 -5.59 -10.69
CA ASN A 89 -9.13 -6.23 -10.69
C ASN A 89 -9.12 -7.44 -9.73
N CYS A 90 -9.69 -7.30 -8.54
CA CYS A 90 -9.79 -8.39 -7.56
C CYS A 90 -10.69 -9.52 -8.06
N GLU A 91 -11.83 -9.22 -8.70
CA GLU A 91 -12.74 -10.22 -9.28
C GLU A 91 -12.06 -11.02 -10.41
N ILE A 92 -11.42 -10.33 -11.39
CA ILE A 92 -10.74 -10.98 -12.52
C ILE A 92 -9.60 -11.89 -12.06
N LEU A 93 -8.98 -11.56 -10.93
CA LEU A 93 -7.83 -12.30 -10.41
C LEU A 93 -8.19 -13.30 -9.30
N ASP A 94 -9.48 -13.55 -9.06
CA ASP A 94 -9.98 -14.45 -8.02
C ASP A 94 -9.48 -14.08 -6.61
N PHE A 95 -9.46 -12.77 -6.28
CA PHE A 95 -9.09 -12.25 -4.97
C PHE A 95 -10.26 -11.58 -4.22
N ALA A 96 -11.48 -11.68 -4.76
CA ALA A 96 -12.63 -10.97 -4.19
C ALA A 96 -12.90 -11.36 -2.73
N GLU A 97 -12.76 -12.65 -2.38
CA GLU A 97 -12.96 -13.19 -1.03
C GLU A 97 -11.88 -12.73 -0.03
N ASP A 98 -10.67 -12.45 -0.53
CA ASP A 98 -9.51 -12.01 0.26
C ASP A 98 -9.44 -10.48 0.39
N THR A 99 -10.47 -9.76 -0.09
CA THR A 99 -10.41 -8.31 -0.28
C THR A 99 -11.54 -7.58 0.43
N ASN A 100 -11.21 -6.48 1.11
CA ASN A 100 -12.16 -5.48 1.56
C ASN A 100 -11.81 -4.11 0.95
N ILE A 101 -12.82 -3.33 0.58
CA ILE A 101 -12.61 -2.00 -0.01
C ILE A 101 -13.41 -0.98 0.81
N LEU A 102 -12.70 -0.01 1.38
CA LEU A 102 -13.27 1.13 2.10
C LEU A 102 -13.27 2.36 1.18
N THR A 103 -14.46 2.83 0.81
CA THR A 103 -14.61 4.07 0.03
C THR A 103 -14.58 5.26 0.98
N THR A 104 -13.38 5.70 1.35
CA THR A 104 -13.17 6.82 2.29
C THR A 104 -11.84 7.51 2.04
N ASP A 105 -11.68 8.73 2.57
CA ASP A 105 -10.38 9.41 2.61
C ASP A 105 -9.51 8.78 3.70
N ALA A 106 -8.30 8.37 3.34
CA ALA A 106 -7.36 7.72 4.26
C ALA A 106 -7.04 8.60 5.50
N CYS A 107 -7.08 9.93 5.35
CA CYS A 107 -6.87 10.86 6.46
C CYS A 107 -8.08 11.01 7.39
N GLN A 108 -9.23 10.41 7.05
CA GLN A 108 -10.47 10.52 7.81
C GLN A 108 -10.94 9.18 8.42
N ILE A 109 -10.04 8.22 8.56
CA ILE A 109 -10.32 6.94 9.22
C ILE A 109 -10.50 7.23 10.72
N THR A 110 -11.71 7.00 11.24
CA THR A 110 -12.05 7.22 12.66
C THR A 110 -12.32 5.94 13.43
N SER A 111 -12.48 4.83 12.73
CA SER A 111 -12.68 3.50 13.33
C SER A 111 -12.10 2.42 12.43
N TRP A 112 -11.53 1.40 13.06
CA TRP A 112 -10.96 0.24 12.37
C TRP A 112 -11.65 -1.03 12.88
N ARG A 113 -12.15 -1.87 11.96
CA ARG A 113 -12.94 -3.08 12.28
C ARG A 113 -12.25 -4.36 11.85
N PHE A 114 -11.01 -4.25 11.41
CA PHE A 114 -10.18 -5.36 10.95
C PHE A 114 -9.07 -5.63 11.97
N ASP A 115 -8.33 -6.68 11.73
CA ASP A 115 -7.12 -6.99 12.50
C ASP A 115 -6.07 -5.88 12.35
N ILE A 116 -5.04 -5.89 13.18
CA ILE A 116 -3.85 -5.05 13.04
C ILE A 116 -3.14 -5.46 11.75
N ALA A 117 -2.75 -4.47 10.94
CA ALA A 117 -2.05 -4.74 9.69
C ALA A 117 -0.63 -5.28 9.94
N ASP A 118 -0.22 -6.30 9.18
CA ASP A 118 1.17 -6.72 9.13
C ASP A 118 1.99 -5.78 8.24
N ILE A 119 1.40 -5.35 7.11
CA ILE A 119 2.05 -4.47 6.14
C ILE A 119 1.08 -3.37 5.71
N ILE A 120 1.58 -2.13 5.67
CA ILE A 120 0.85 -0.99 5.15
C ILE A 120 1.61 -0.42 3.95
N PHE A 121 0.90 -0.23 2.84
CA PHE A 121 1.36 0.56 1.70
C PHE A 121 0.75 1.95 1.78
N CYS A 122 1.60 2.97 1.67
CA CYS A 122 1.20 4.37 1.69
C CYS A 122 1.85 5.09 0.48
N ASP A 123 1.12 5.09 -0.64
CA ASP A 123 1.51 5.75 -1.91
C ASP A 123 0.62 6.97 -2.14
N ALA A 124 0.73 7.95 -1.25
CA ALA A 124 -0.02 9.20 -1.35
C ALA A 124 0.41 10.01 -2.58
N PRO A 125 -0.46 10.86 -3.15
CA PRO A 125 -0.07 11.78 -4.22
C PRO A 125 1.14 12.60 -3.80
N TYR A 126 2.14 12.71 -4.69
CA TYR A 126 3.38 13.44 -4.40
C TYR A 126 3.12 14.89 -4.01
N ASP A 127 3.97 15.42 -3.16
CA ASP A 127 3.93 16.82 -2.68
C ASP A 127 2.61 17.17 -1.96
N SER A 128 1.78 16.17 -1.59
CA SER A 128 0.49 16.39 -0.91
C SER A 128 0.58 16.50 0.61
N GLY A 129 1.64 15.93 1.20
CA GLY A 129 1.80 15.86 2.66
C GLY A 129 0.79 14.92 3.34
N LEU A 130 0.06 14.06 2.60
CA LEU A 130 -1.02 13.24 3.15
C LEU A 130 -0.57 11.95 3.83
N SER A 131 0.69 11.52 3.62
CA SER A 131 1.18 10.23 4.17
C SER A 131 1.11 10.20 5.70
N LEU A 132 1.64 11.21 6.38
CA LEU A 132 1.62 11.26 7.85
C LEU A 132 0.20 11.38 8.42
N PRO A 133 -0.67 12.30 7.96
CA PRO A 133 -2.06 12.36 8.41
C PRO A 133 -2.85 11.05 8.23
N ALA A 134 -2.63 10.33 7.14
CA ALA A 134 -3.31 9.05 6.89
C ALA A 134 -2.81 7.95 7.84
N LEU A 135 -1.50 7.86 8.05
CA LEU A 135 -0.92 6.92 9.01
C LEU A 135 -1.35 7.22 10.44
N ASP A 136 -1.37 8.49 10.84
CA ASP A 136 -1.87 8.91 12.16
C ASP A 136 -3.35 8.56 12.36
N ALA A 137 -4.18 8.75 11.34
CA ALA A 137 -5.59 8.41 11.39
C ALA A 137 -5.78 6.89 11.59
N LEU A 138 -5.07 6.06 10.81
CA LEU A 138 -5.12 4.61 10.93
C LEU A 138 -4.55 4.12 12.28
N ASN A 139 -3.46 4.72 12.76
CA ASN A 139 -2.88 4.42 14.07
C ASN A 139 -3.86 4.70 15.21
N LYS A 140 -4.46 5.88 15.23
CA LYS A 140 -5.49 6.27 16.23
C LYS A 140 -6.72 5.37 16.18
N ALA A 141 -7.06 4.86 15.01
CA ALA A 141 -8.17 3.93 14.83
C ALA A 141 -7.84 2.49 15.27
N GLY A 142 -6.56 2.16 15.55
CA GLY A 142 -6.11 0.86 16.01
C GLY A 142 -5.70 -0.12 14.89
N GLY A 143 -5.43 0.39 13.69
CA GLY A 143 -5.01 -0.45 12.55
C GLY A 143 -3.50 -0.70 12.45
N ILE A 144 -2.67 -0.03 13.28
CA ILE A 144 -1.21 -0.15 13.29
C ILE A 144 -0.75 -0.74 14.62
N GLY A 145 0.16 -1.70 14.59
CA GLY A 145 0.81 -2.29 15.76
C GLY A 145 2.32 -2.16 15.72
N LEU A 146 2.98 -2.61 16.80
CA LEU A 146 4.44 -2.50 16.96
C LEU A 146 5.22 -3.29 15.90
N ASP A 147 4.64 -4.38 15.39
CA ASP A 147 5.28 -5.23 14.38
C ASP A 147 4.86 -4.87 12.94
N THR A 148 3.95 -3.90 12.78
CA THR A 148 3.51 -3.45 11.45
C THR A 148 4.66 -2.81 10.68
N ILE A 149 4.93 -3.30 9.47
CA ILE A 149 5.86 -2.65 8.53
C ILE A 149 5.08 -1.69 7.63
N ILE A 150 5.51 -0.44 7.63
CA ILE A 150 4.88 0.62 6.83
C ILE A 150 5.82 0.98 5.69
N ALA A 151 5.38 0.76 4.45
CA ALA A 151 6.11 1.12 3.25
C ALA A 151 5.50 2.40 2.66
N VAL A 152 6.28 3.47 2.61
CA VAL A 152 5.85 4.78 2.11
C VAL A 152 6.60 5.12 0.84
N GLU A 153 5.87 5.44 -0.23
CA GLU A 153 6.42 6.04 -1.44
C GLU A 153 6.22 7.56 -1.39
N THR A 154 7.29 8.32 -1.62
CA THR A 154 7.26 9.78 -1.75
C THR A 154 8.13 10.20 -2.94
N ARG A 155 8.03 11.47 -3.35
CA ARG A 155 9.02 12.04 -4.25
C ARG A 155 10.36 12.16 -3.52
N ARG A 156 11.46 11.88 -4.22
CA ARG A 156 12.83 11.95 -3.66
C ARG A 156 13.15 13.24 -2.90
N LYS A 157 12.58 14.36 -3.33
CA LYS A 157 12.84 15.70 -2.74
C LYS A 157 11.92 16.05 -1.56
N GLU A 158 10.85 15.26 -1.34
CA GLU A 158 9.99 15.46 -0.18
C GLU A 158 10.77 15.15 1.12
N PRO A 159 10.47 15.82 2.23
CA PRO A 159 11.04 15.43 3.52
C PRO A 159 10.65 13.99 3.88
N GLU A 160 11.47 13.32 4.68
CA GLU A 160 11.04 12.07 5.33
C GLU A 160 9.93 12.38 6.33
N LEU A 161 9.12 11.37 6.65
CA LEU A 161 8.10 11.55 7.67
C LEU A 161 8.79 11.96 8.96
N SER A 162 8.48 13.18 9.43
CA SER A 162 8.98 13.73 10.67
C SER A 162 7.79 14.11 11.56
N GLY A 163 7.81 13.69 12.80
CA GLY A 163 6.67 13.78 13.71
C GLY A 163 5.81 12.50 13.67
N GLY A 164 5.00 12.31 14.71
CA GLY A 164 4.27 11.05 14.92
C GLY A 164 5.14 9.97 15.58
N ASP A 165 4.51 8.84 15.83
CA ASP A 165 5.11 7.72 16.57
C ASP A 165 5.78 6.71 15.63
N PHE A 166 6.43 7.16 14.53
CA PHE A 166 7.01 6.29 13.52
C PHE A 166 8.52 6.39 13.45
N THR A 167 9.20 5.25 13.56
CA THR A 167 10.65 5.11 13.44
C THR A 167 11.03 4.63 12.05
N LEU A 168 11.96 5.33 11.37
CA LEU A 168 12.52 4.95 10.08
C LEU A 168 13.42 3.72 10.22
N LEU A 169 13.16 2.69 9.41
CA LEU A 169 13.95 1.46 9.35
C LEU A 169 14.94 1.43 8.17
N ASP A 170 14.49 1.86 7.00
CA ASP A 170 15.29 1.91 5.76
C ASP A 170 14.72 2.95 4.80
N SER A 171 15.56 3.52 3.95
CA SER A 171 15.16 4.49 2.93
C SER A 171 16.03 4.33 1.68
N ARG A 172 15.40 4.26 0.51
CA ARG A 172 16.10 4.07 -0.77
C ARG A 172 15.47 4.88 -1.89
N HIS A 173 16.32 5.33 -2.83
CA HIS A 173 15.91 6.13 -3.96
C HIS A 173 15.82 5.31 -5.25
N TYR A 174 14.73 5.49 -6.00
CA TYR A 174 14.48 4.87 -7.30
C TYR A 174 14.03 5.95 -8.29
N GLY A 175 14.98 6.52 -9.03
CA GLY A 175 14.72 7.63 -9.93
C GLY A 175 14.19 8.85 -9.17
N ILE A 176 12.95 9.25 -9.44
CA ILE A 176 12.28 10.37 -8.78
C ILE A 176 11.56 9.95 -7.49
N ALA A 177 11.38 8.65 -7.26
CA ALA A 177 10.73 8.11 -6.08
C ALA A 177 11.73 7.81 -4.96
N ARG A 178 11.24 7.89 -3.74
CA ARG A 178 11.89 7.37 -2.53
C ARG A 178 10.94 6.36 -1.88
N LEU A 179 11.47 5.19 -1.55
CA LEU A 179 10.82 4.19 -0.75
C LEU A 179 11.39 4.25 0.67
N SER A 180 10.57 4.51 1.64
CA SER A 180 10.94 4.57 3.05
C SER A 180 10.09 3.58 3.85
N PHE A 181 10.72 2.87 4.77
CA PHE A 181 10.08 1.85 5.59
C PHE A 181 10.12 2.27 7.04
N TYR A 182 8.98 2.20 7.70
CA TYR A 182 8.80 2.61 9.08
C TYR A 182 8.13 1.51 9.90
N LYS A 183 8.21 1.65 11.22
CA LYS A 183 7.39 0.95 12.20
C LYS A 183 6.91 1.92 13.26
N LEU A 184 5.93 1.51 14.05
CA LEU A 184 5.50 2.24 15.24
C LEU A 184 6.66 2.23 16.28
N SER A 185 6.87 3.37 16.94
CA SER A 185 7.96 3.56 17.94
C SER A 185 7.64 2.93 19.28
#